data_e49bb9dce63e8f64d0996154ae7bbcb3
#
_entry.id   e49bb9dce63e8f64d0996154ae7bbcb3
#
_cell.length_a   1.000
_cell.length_b   1.000
_cell.length_c   1.000
_cell.angle_alpha   90.00
_cell.angle_beta   90.00
_cell.angle_gamma   90.00
#
_symmetry.space_group_name_H-M   'P 1'
#
loop_
_entity.id
_entity.type
_entity.pdbx_description
1 polymer ?
#
loop_
_entity_poly.entity_id
_entity_poly.type
_entity_poly.pdbx_seq_one_letter_code
_entity_poly.pdbx_strand_id
1 'polypeptide(L)'
;MRAAGWVFVIIGVVGCCAVAMLSVACQPAARTAEHENVGDVPLFAPTDLRIHPFTSVKDWTGDNKPDGVEVLLELQDRFRDPTKATGTVLFELYEYRRNHPDPRGERLAAWRGSLQTLEEQRTRWNRISRTYSFQLAYPAIRTERSYVLQVWFDQGGRRLMSQVVLEGQEAKIAGPSTIPVTQPASRPTTAPATGATTGPAAQP
;
A
#
# COMPACT_ATOMS: atom_id res chain seq x y z
N MET A 1 -74.81 -52.99 18.57
CA MET A 1 -74.68 -51.66 19.23
C MET A 1 -73.21 -51.27 19.48
N ARG A 2 -72.37 -51.18 18.44
CA ARG A 2 -70.94 -50.81 18.57
C ARG A 2 -70.38 -49.85 17.49
N ALA A 3 -71.24 -49.30 16.66
CA ALA A 3 -70.80 -48.46 15.51
C ALA A 3 -70.93 -46.92 15.75
N ALA A 4 -71.66 -46.51 16.81
CA ALA A 4 -71.88 -45.06 17.04
C ALA A 4 -70.80 -44.35 17.81
N GLY A 5 -69.87 -45.05 18.48
CA GLY A 5 -68.79 -44.44 19.27
C GLY A 5 -67.60 -43.92 18.48
N TRP A 6 -67.35 -44.48 17.30
CA TRP A 6 -66.19 -44.15 16.49
C TRP A 6 -66.38 -42.88 15.67
N VAL A 7 -67.56 -42.50 15.32
CA VAL A 7 -67.88 -41.31 14.54
C VAL A 7 -67.59 -40.02 15.34
N PHE A 8 -67.87 -40.02 16.62
CA PHE A 8 -67.60 -38.84 17.48
C PHE A 8 -66.12 -38.61 17.76
N VAL A 9 -65.30 -39.68 17.81
CA VAL A 9 -63.88 -39.57 18.04
C VAL A 9 -63.17 -38.97 16.80
N ILE A 10 -63.59 -39.34 15.59
CA ILE A 10 -62.99 -38.82 14.36
C ILE A 10 -63.34 -37.34 14.15
N ILE A 11 -64.58 -36.93 14.48
CA ILE A 11 -64.99 -35.52 14.35
C ILE A 11 -64.22 -34.66 15.36
N GLY A 12 -63.92 -35.13 16.58
CA GLY A 12 -63.15 -34.41 17.61
C GLY A 12 -61.68 -34.23 17.21
N VAL A 13 -61.05 -35.21 16.59
CA VAL A 13 -59.66 -35.13 16.16
C VAL A 13 -59.48 -34.22 14.94
N VAL A 14 -60.44 -34.26 13.99
CA VAL A 14 -60.37 -33.35 12.82
C VAL A 14 -60.60 -31.88 13.22
N GLY A 15 -61.49 -31.63 14.21
CA GLY A 15 -61.75 -30.28 14.71
C GLY A 15 -60.54 -29.67 15.44
N CYS A 16 -59.79 -30.48 16.19
CA CYS A 16 -58.60 -30.01 16.93
C CYS A 16 -57.43 -29.70 15.98
N CYS A 17 -57.26 -30.46 14.91
CA CYS A 17 -56.21 -30.16 13.89
C CYS A 17 -56.51 -28.90 13.07
N ALA A 18 -57.77 -28.56 12.84
CA ALA A 18 -58.16 -27.38 12.07
C ALA A 18 -57.92 -26.07 12.85
N VAL A 19 -58.01 -26.08 14.18
CA VAL A 19 -57.75 -24.90 15.02
C VAL A 19 -56.24 -24.66 15.22
N ALA A 20 -55.41 -25.70 15.15
CA ALA A 20 -53.96 -25.59 15.28
C ALA A 20 -53.27 -24.98 14.04
N MET A 21 -53.92 -24.98 12.87
CA MET A 21 -53.36 -24.45 11.63
C MET A 21 -53.55 -22.92 11.45
N LEU A 22 -54.33 -22.27 12.29
CA LEU A 22 -54.66 -20.86 12.18
C LEU A 22 -53.78 -19.94 13.02
N SER A 23 -52.83 -20.49 13.81
CA SER A 23 -51.93 -19.71 14.69
C SER A 23 -50.55 -19.46 14.11
N VAL A 24 -50.29 -19.76 12.82
CA VAL A 24 -48.96 -19.54 12.17
C VAL A 24 -48.92 -18.23 11.38
N ALA A 25 -49.94 -17.41 11.40
CA ALA A 25 -49.93 -16.16 10.66
C ALA A 25 -49.87 -14.97 11.61
N CYS A 26 -48.66 -14.49 11.88
CA CYS A 26 -48.21 -13.15 12.21
C CYS A 26 -47.03 -13.22 13.21
N GLN A 27 -45.94 -13.82 12.78
CA GLN A 27 -44.67 -13.33 13.30
C GLN A 27 -44.34 -12.07 12.48
N PRO A 28 -44.34 -10.87 13.08
CA PRO A 28 -43.69 -9.76 12.43
C PRO A 28 -42.28 -10.24 12.16
N ALA A 29 -41.86 -10.24 10.91
CA ALA A 29 -40.48 -10.34 10.56
C ALA A 29 -39.78 -9.20 11.35
N ALA A 30 -39.29 -9.54 12.54
CA ALA A 30 -38.25 -8.74 13.14
C ALA A 30 -37.20 -8.70 12.02
N ARG A 31 -37.20 -7.60 11.26
CA ARG A 31 -35.98 -7.13 10.63
C ARG A 31 -35.03 -6.97 11.80
N THR A 32 -34.36 -8.04 12.17
CA THR A 32 -33.04 -7.94 12.70
C THR A 32 -32.38 -7.02 11.69
N ALA A 33 -32.26 -5.72 12.00
CA ALA A 33 -31.22 -4.94 11.43
C ALA A 33 -30.02 -5.87 11.63
N GLU A 34 -29.56 -6.52 10.57
CA GLU A 34 -28.21 -7.02 10.55
C GLU A 34 -27.43 -5.77 10.93
N HIS A 35 -27.18 -5.63 12.22
CA HIS A 35 -25.94 -5.06 12.66
C HIS A 35 -24.98 -5.92 11.88
N GLU A 36 -24.60 -5.42 10.71
CA GLU A 36 -23.38 -5.80 10.06
C GLU A 36 -22.42 -5.78 11.20
N ASN A 37 -22.22 -6.95 11.79
CA ASN A 37 -21.20 -7.16 12.79
C ASN A 37 -19.97 -6.67 12.03
N VAL A 38 -19.61 -5.44 12.29
CA VAL A 38 -18.35 -4.85 11.92
C VAL A 38 -17.36 -5.68 12.70
N GLY A 39 -17.32 -6.95 12.20
CA GLY A 39 -16.91 -8.13 12.87
C GLY A 39 -15.51 -7.88 13.39
N ASP A 40 -15.19 -8.51 14.42
CA ASP A 40 -13.93 -8.98 15.00
C ASP A 40 -12.58 -8.38 14.51
N VAL A 41 -12.58 -7.48 13.52
CA VAL A 41 -11.41 -6.76 13.06
C VAL A 41 -11.30 -5.48 13.89
N PRO A 42 -10.28 -5.38 14.75
CA PRO A 42 -10.05 -4.16 15.53
C PRO A 42 -10.04 -2.93 14.62
N LEU A 43 -10.61 -1.82 15.07
CA LEU A 43 -10.78 -0.60 14.28
C LEU A 43 -9.50 -0.13 13.56
N PHE A 44 -8.36 -0.33 14.21
CA PHE A 44 -7.04 0.06 13.70
C PHE A 44 -6.25 -1.10 13.09
N ALA A 45 -6.90 -2.26 12.89
CA ALA A 45 -6.26 -3.34 12.14
C ALA A 45 -6.14 -2.96 10.66
N PRO A 46 -5.06 -3.40 9.98
CA PRO A 46 -4.89 -3.09 8.58
C PRO A 46 -6.01 -3.70 7.74
N THR A 47 -6.59 -2.88 6.90
CA THR A 47 -7.63 -3.27 5.95
C THR A 47 -7.15 -3.16 4.51
N ASP A 48 -6.08 -2.40 4.30
CA ASP A 48 -5.47 -2.19 2.99
C ASP A 48 -3.95 -2.22 3.09
N LEU A 49 -3.32 -2.57 1.96
CA LEU A 49 -1.88 -2.59 1.75
C LEU A 49 -1.55 -1.73 0.53
N ARG A 50 -0.67 -0.77 0.71
CA ARG A 50 -0.22 0.10 -0.36
C ARG A 50 1.29 0.04 -0.54
N ILE A 51 1.74 -0.13 -1.77
CA ILE A 51 3.15 0.08 -2.14
C ILE A 51 3.33 1.58 -2.38
N HIS A 52 4.24 2.19 -1.62
CA HIS A 52 4.47 3.63 -1.66
C HIS A 52 5.15 4.04 -2.98
N PRO A 53 4.82 5.22 -3.56
CA PRO A 53 5.39 5.68 -4.84
C PRO A 53 6.91 5.84 -4.87
N PHE A 54 7.55 5.98 -3.71
CA PHE A 54 9.02 6.05 -3.62
C PHE A 54 9.72 4.67 -3.61
N THR A 55 8.96 3.59 -3.76
CA THR A 55 9.52 2.27 -4.04
C THR A 55 10.29 2.32 -5.36
N SER A 56 11.55 1.94 -5.36
CA SER A 56 12.41 2.08 -6.53
C SER A 56 13.60 1.12 -6.51
N VAL A 57 14.17 0.93 -7.70
CA VAL A 57 15.45 0.23 -7.85
C VAL A 57 16.56 1.06 -7.20
N LYS A 58 17.44 0.41 -6.44
CA LYS A 58 18.51 1.06 -5.66
C LYS A 58 19.85 0.38 -5.83
N ASP A 59 20.86 1.19 -5.78
CA ASP A 59 22.26 0.84 -5.57
C ASP A 59 22.59 1.16 -4.10
N TRP A 60 22.87 0.13 -3.29
CA TRP A 60 23.22 0.26 -1.89
C TRP A 60 24.72 0.19 -1.68
N THR A 61 25.46 -0.39 -2.64
CA THR A 61 26.90 -0.57 -2.60
C THR A 61 27.65 0.65 -3.11
N GLY A 62 27.00 1.51 -3.92
CA GLY A 62 27.59 2.72 -4.49
C GLY A 62 28.55 2.45 -5.66
N ASP A 63 28.42 1.30 -6.28
CA ASP A 63 29.25 0.91 -7.45
C ASP A 63 28.63 1.31 -8.81
N ASN A 64 27.54 2.10 -8.77
CA ASN A 64 26.71 2.52 -9.91
C ASN A 64 25.98 1.36 -10.63
N LYS A 65 25.83 0.22 -9.96
CA LYS A 65 25.00 -0.87 -10.41
C LYS A 65 23.85 -1.07 -9.43
N PRO A 66 22.65 -1.36 -9.92
CA PRO A 66 21.54 -1.60 -9.03
C PRO A 66 21.70 -2.95 -8.33
N ASP A 67 21.51 -2.96 -7.01
CA ASP A 67 21.57 -4.17 -6.17
C ASP A 67 20.21 -4.83 -6.02
N GLY A 68 19.12 -4.08 -6.18
CA GLY A 68 17.77 -4.59 -5.98
C GLY A 68 16.71 -3.50 -5.90
N VAL A 69 15.63 -3.79 -5.17
CA VAL A 69 14.48 -2.90 -4.99
C VAL A 69 14.35 -2.51 -3.53
N GLU A 70 14.32 -1.22 -3.24
CA GLU A 70 13.86 -0.70 -1.94
C GLU A 70 12.34 -0.55 -2.00
N VAL A 71 11.64 -1.34 -1.19
CA VAL A 71 10.18 -1.35 -1.14
C VAL A 71 9.71 -0.65 0.12
N LEU A 72 8.86 0.34 -0.07
CA LEU A 72 8.19 1.06 1.02
C LEU A 72 6.73 0.64 1.06
N LEU A 73 6.31 0.03 2.17
CA LEU A 73 4.95 -0.48 2.37
C LEU A 73 4.21 0.34 3.40
N GLU A 74 3.00 0.74 3.07
CA GLU A 74 2.05 1.37 3.96
C GLU A 74 0.89 0.41 4.21
N LEU A 75 0.65 0.09 5.48
CA LEU A 75 -0.56 -0.60 5.91
C LEU A 75 -1.56 0.46 6.35
N GLN A 76 -2.78 0.39 5.85
CA GLN A 76 -3.83 1.34 6.17
C GLN A 76 -4.98 0.64 6.91
N ASP A 77 -5.53 1.30 7.90
CA ASP A 77 -6.75 0.88 8.58
C ASP A 77 -8.01 1.26 7.77
N ARG A 78 -9.19 1.02 8.33
CA ARG A 78 -10.47 1.38 7.67
C ARG A 78 -10.68 2.89 7.47
N PHE A 79 -9.95 3.72 8.21
CA PHE A 79 -9.98 5.18 8.06
C PHE A 79 -8.98 5.67 7.02
N ARG A 80 -8.19 4.76 6.44
CA ARG A 80 -7.06 5.00 5.55
C ARG A 80 -5.88 5.68 6.24
N ASP A 81 -5.81 5.56 7.57
CA ASP A 81 -4.67 6.04 8.31
C ASP A 81 -3.55 4.99 8.33
N PRO A 82 -2.28 5.41 8.19
CA PRO A 82 -1.14 4.50 8.29
C PRO A 82 -1.10 3.83 9.65
N THR A 83 -1.14 2.51 9.66
CA THR A 83 -1.16 1.69 10.87
C THR A 83 0.00 0.69 10.90
N LYS A 84 0.28 0.16 12.10
CA LYS A 84 1.24 -0.92 12.31
C LYS A 84 0.51 -2.22 12.54
N ALA A 85 1.08 -3.29 12.01
CA ALA A 85 0.56 -4.62 12.27
C ALA A 85 1.65 -5.67 12.31
N THR A 86 1.37 -6.76 13.02
CA THR A 86 2.18 -7.97 13.00
C THR A 86 1.74 -8.87 11.86
N GLY A 87 2.69 -9.47 11.15
CA GLY A 87 2.36 -10.36 10.04
C GLY A 87 3.60 -10.78 9.25
N THR A 88 3.35 -11.48 8.16
CA THR A 88 4.37 -11.89 7.19
C THR A 88 4.12 -11.21 5.86
N VAL A 89 5.19 -10.74 5.23
CA VAL A 89 5.13 -10.12 3.89
C VAL A 89 5.77 -11.04 2.88
N LEU A 90 5.11 -11.29 1.78
CA LEU A 90 5.65 -11.98 0.62
C LEU A 90 5.77 -10.99 -0.53
N PHE A 91 6.94 -10.93 -1.14
CA PHE A 91 7.24 -10.10 -2.30
C PHE A 91 7.51 -10.98 -3.49
N GLU A 92 6.98 -10.62 -4.64
CA GLU A 92 7.23 -11.29 -5.91
C GLU A 92 7.53 -10.26 -6.97
N LEU A 93 8.65 -10.43 -7.68
CA LEU A 93 9.08 -9.59 -8.78
C LEU A 93 8.86 -10.33 -10.09
N TYR A 94 8.20 -9.67 -11.02
CA TYR A 94 7.90 -10.19 -12.35
C TYR A 94 8.49 -9.29 -13.43
N GLU A 95 8.79 -9.86 -14.57
CA GLU A 95 9.03 -9.08 -15.78
C GLU A 95 7.75 -8.36 -16.19
N TYR A 96 7.87 -7.09 -16.61
CA TYR A 96 6.71 -6.33 -17.08
C TYR A 96 6.40 -6.66 -18.55
N ARG A 97 5.15 -7.02 -18.82
CA ARG A 97 4.63 -7.23 -20.19
C ARG A 97 3.77 -6.05 -20.61
N ARG A 98 4.32 -5.23 -21.49
CA ARG A 98 3.60 -4.09 -22.09
C ARG A 98 2.43 -4.60 -22.93
N ASN A 99 1.31 -3.88 -22.90
CA ASN A 99 0.11 -4.14 -23.72
C ASN A 99 -0.52 -5.53 -23.52
N HIS A 100 -0.35 -6.14 -22.35
CA HIS A 100 -1.00 -7.38 -22.00
C HIS A 100 -2.02 -7.14 -20.87
N PRO A 101 -3.22 -7.80 -20.88
CA PRO A 101 -4.23 -7.63 -19.81
C PRO A 101 -3.68 -7.93 -18.41
N ASP A 102 -2.84 -8.95 -18.28
CA ASP A 102 -2.03 -9.19 -17.09
C ASP A 102 -0.60 -8.70 -17.39
N PRO A 103 -0.15 -7.62 -16.71
CA PRO A 103 1.18 -7.06 -16.95
C PRO A 103 2.32 -7.93 -16.43
N ARG A 104 2.02 -9.00 -15.67
CA ARG A 104 3.01 -9.91 -15.09
C ARG A 104 3.49 -10.90 -16.14
N GLY A 105 4.80 -10.90 -16.36
CA GLY A 105 5.51 -11.89 -17.14
C GLY A 105 6.02 -13.04 -16.30
N GLU A 106 7.24 -13.47 -16.61
CA GLU A 106 7.95 -14.47 -15.83
C GLU A 106 8.26 -13.94 -14.41
N ARG A 107 8.12 -14.81 -13.41
CA ARG A 107 8.51 -14.49 -12.03
C ARG A 107 10.03 -14.58 -11.92
N LEU A 108 10.65 -13.45 -11.65
CA LEU A 108 12.11 -13.32 -11.58
C LEU A 108 12.66 -13.67 -10.19
N ALA A 109 11.94 -13.26 -9.14
CA ALA A 109 12.36 -13.50 -7.76
C ALA A 109 11.17 -13.46 -6.79
N ALA A 110 11.37 -14.03 -5.60
CA ALA A 110 10.45 -13.96 -4.49
C ALA A 110 11.21 -13.86 -3.16
N TRP A 111 10.67 -13.05 -2.23
CA TRP A 111 11.25 -12.87 -0.89
C TRP A 111 10.16 -12.90 0.17
N ARG A 112 10.57 -13.24 1.37
CA ARG A 112 9.70 -13.21 2.54
C ARG A 112 10.28 -12.26 3.58
N GLY A 113 9.46 -11.34 4.07
CA GLY A 113 9.75 -10.47 5.20
C GLY A 113 8.90 -10.84 6.40
N SER A 114 9.38 -10.51 7.59
CA SER A 114 8.63 -10.67 8.83
C SER A 114 8.45 -9.33 9.53
N LEU A 115 7.28 -9.16 10.16
CA LEU A 115 6.92 -8.04 11.02
C LEU A 115 6.32 -8.56 12.33
N GLN A 116 6.76 -9.73 12.79
CA GLN A 116 6.16 -10.42 13.94
C GLN A 116 6.77 -9.98 15.27
N THR A 117 8.04 -9.59 15.27
CA THR A 117 8.75 -9.21 16.50
C THR A 117 8.86 -7.69 16.65
N LEU A 118 9.05 -7.24 17.89
CA LEU A 118 9.27 -5.83 18.19
C LEU A 118 10.53 -5.28 17.52
N GLU A 119 11.56 -6.10 17.41
CA GLU A 119 12.82 -5.72 16.75
C GLU A 119 12.63 -5.51 15.26
N GLU A 120 11.95 -6.42 14.57
CA GLU A 120 11.60 -6.28 13.15
C GLU A 120 10.75 -5.03 12.91
N GLN A 121 9.77 -4.76 13.78
CA GLN A 121 8.96 -3.57 13.73
C GLN A 121 9.79 -2.28 13.86
N ARG A 122 10.74 -2.26 14.79
CA ARG A 122 11.61 -1.09 15.01
C ARG A 122 12.58 -0.85 13.87
N THR A 123 13.18 -1.92 13.34
CA THR A 123 14.18 -1.86 12.29
C THR A 123 13.57 -1.41 10.96
N ARG A 124 12.34 -1.87 10.66
CA ARG A 124 11.72 -1.62 9.36
C ARG A 124 10.82 -0.39 9.32
N TRP A 125 10.32 0.06 10.47
CA TRP A 125 9.38 1.18 10.52
C TRP A 125 10.07 2.54 10.40
N ASN A 126 9.75 3.27 9.33
CA ASN A 126 10.13 4.67 9.19
C ASN A 126 9.02 5.56 9.79
N ARG A 127 9.39 6.35 10.82
CA ARG A 127 8.43 7.21 11.53
C ARG A 127 8.00 8.43 10.73
N ILE A 128 8.85 8.88 9.79
CA ILE A 128 8.59 10.08 8.99
C ILE A 128 7.61 9.75 7.88
N SER A 129 7.91 8.75 7.06
CA SER A 129 7.04 8.29 5.97
C SER A 129 5.87 7.43 6.44
N ARG A 130 5.88 6.93 7.69
CA ARG A 130 4.92 5.98 8.24
C ARG A 130 4.79 4.69 7.42
N THR A 131 5.90 4.24 6.88
CA THR A 131 6.00 3.05 6.05
C THR A 131 6.98 2.03 6.63
N TYR A 132 6.85 0.78 6.21
CA TYR A 132 7.87 -0.25 6.42
C TYR A 132 8.80 -0.28 5.22
N SER A 133 10.14 -0.32 5.47
CA SER A 133 11.15 -0.43 4.42
C SER A 133 11.71 -1.85 4.35
N PHE A 134 11.83 -2.36 3.12
CA PHE A 134 12.42 -3.66 2.81
C PHE A 134 13.41 -3.52 1.65
N GLN A 135 14.59 -4.08 1.83
CA GLN A 135 15.60 -4.18 0.78
C GLN A 135 15.54 -5.59 0.18
N LEU A 136 15.16 -5.66 -1.09
CA LEU A 136 15.00 -6.91 -1.83
C LEU A 136 16.16 -7.05 -2.82
N ALA A 137 17.20 -7.78 -2.43
CA ALA A 137 18.38 -7.97 -3.25
C ALA A 137 18.05 -8.81 -4.50
N TYR A 138 18.37 -8.26 -5.67
CA TYR A 138 18.25 -8.92 -6.97
C TYR A 138 19.35 -8.40 -7.91
N PRO A 139 20.56 -8.97 -7.89
CA PRO A 139 21.71 -8.47 -8.66
C PRO A 139 21.53 -8.44 -10.18
N ALA A 140 20.55 -9.19 -10.69
CA ALA A 140 20.21 -9.18 -12.12
C ALA A 140 19.24 -8.06 -12.51
N ILE A 141 18.82 -7.19 -11.57
CA ILE A 141 17.94 -6.07 -11.86
C ILE A 141 18.63 -5.05 -12.77
N ARG A 142 17.86 -4.41 -13.63
CA ARG A 142 18.36 -3.38 -14.55
C ARG A 142 17.46 -2.16 -14.51
N THR A 143 18.06 -1.00 -14.46
CA THR A 143 17.34 0.28 -14.39
C THR A 143 16.56 0.59 -15.66
N GLU A 144 16.98 0.04 -16.81
CA GLU A 144 16.33 0.30 -18.11
C GLU A 144 15.09 -0.57 -18.34
N ARG A 145 14.88 -1.60 -17.52
CA ARG A 145 13.72 -2.49 -17.63
C ARG A 145 12.63 -2.13 -16.66
N SER A 146 11.40 -2.35 -17.08
CA SER A 146 10.24 -2.25 -16.20
C SER A 146 9.92 -3.60 -15.58
N TYR A 147 9.44 -3.56 -14.34
CA TYR A 147 9.09 -4.75 -13.57
C TYR A 147 7.72 -4.59 -12.93
N VAL A 148 7.09 -5.68 -12.58
CA VAL A 148 5.89 -5.69 -11.75
C VAL A 148 6.28 -6.22 -10.37
N LEU A 149 6.10 -5.41 -9.35
CA LEU A 149 6.25 -5.82 -7.96
C LEU A 149 4.87 -6.11 -7.39
N GLN A 150 4.65 -7.33 -6.93
CA GLN A 150 3.46 -7.75 -6.20
C GLN A 150 3.82 -8.06 -4.77
N VAL A 151 2.99 -7.59 -3.85
CA VAL A 151 3.21 -7.75 -2.41
C VAL A 151 1.95 -8.30 -1.76
N TRP A 152 2.16 -9.29 -0.89
CA TRP A 152 1.14 -9.88 -0.06
C TRP A 152 1.49 -9.66 1.40
N PHE A 153 0.53 -9.23 2.20
CA PHE A 153 0.66 -9.16 3.65
C PHE A 153 -0.33 -10.14 4.28
N ASP A 154 0.18 -11.07 5.09
CA ASP A 154 -0.62 -12.08 5.79
C ASP A 154 -0.62 -11.81 7.29
N GLN A 155 -1.82 -11.65 7.85
CA GLN A 155 -2.05 -11.46 9.27
C GLN A 155 -3.11 -12.45 9.76
N GLY A 156 -2.66 -13.57 10.33
CA GLY A 156 -3.57 -14.51 10.99
C GLY A 156 -4.66 -15.08 10.08
N GLY A 157 -4.32 -15.36 8.81
CA GLY A 157 -5.26 -15.90 7.81
C GLY A 157 -5.97 -14.84 6.97
N ARG A 158 -5.83 -13.57 7.32
CA ARG A 158 -6.27 -12.46 6.47
C ARG A 158 -5.13 -12.02 5.58
N ARG A 159 -5.39 -11.93 4.28
CA ARG A 159 -4.38 -11.57 3.29
C ARG A 159 -4.76 -10.30 2.55
N LEU A 160 -3.86 -9.32 2.56
CA LEU A 160 -3.93 -8.10 1.77
C LEU A 160 -2.95 -8.19 0.61
N MET A 161 -3.25 -7.53 -0.51
CA MET A 161 -2.41 -7.55 -1.70
C MET A 161 -2.33 -6.17 -2.33
N SER A 162 -1.14 -5.84 -2.82
CA SER A 162 -0.89 -4.65 -3.62
C SER A 162 0.07 -4.98 -4.77
N GLN A 163 -0.03 -4.22 -5.86
CA GLN A 163 0.80 -4.39 -7.03
C GLN A 163 1.17 -3.02 -7.61
N VAL A 164 2.40 -2.88 -8.09
CA VAL A 164 2.87 -1.67 -8.76
C VAL A 164 3.78 -2.04 -9.93
N VAL A 165 3.76 -1.22 -10.97
CA VAL A 165 4.75 -1.27 -12.05
C VAL A 165 5.91 -0.35 -11.66
N LEU A 166 7.11 -0.92 -11.59
CA LEU A 166 8.36 -0.20 -11.47
C LEU A 166 8.82 0.13 -12.88
N GLU A 167 8.66 1.38 -13.28
CA GLU A 167 9.07 1.81 -14.63
C GLU A 167 10.59 1.88 -14.72
N GLY A 168 11.13 1.31 -15.79
CA GLY A 168 12.54 1.47 -16.13
C GLY A 168 12.82 2.92 -16.49
N GLN A 169 13.91 3.46 -15.99
CA GLN A 169 14.43 4.73 -16.49
C GLN A 169 14.99 4.49 -17.90
N GLU A 170 14.18 4.76 -18.92
CA GLU A 170 14.75 4.93 -20.26
C GLU A 170 15.84 5.98 -20.13
N ALA A 171 17.06 5.62 -20.54
CA ALA A 171 18.16 6.57 -20.61
C ALA A 171 17.64 7.79 -21.37
N LYS A 172 17.40 8.88 -20.65
CA LYS A 172 17.09 10.16 -21.26
C LYS A 172 18.33 10.46 -22.10
N ILE A 173 18.25 10.17 -23.40
CA ILE A 173 19.28 10.56 -24.35
C ILE A 173 19.38 12.06 -24.14
N ALA A 174 20.45 12.49 -23.46
CA ALA A 174 20.79 13.89 -23.34
C ALA A 174 21.05 14.35 -24.78
N GLY A 175 20.02 14.88 -25.41
CA GLY A 175 20.20 15.65 -26.62
C GLY A 175 21.28 16.68 -26.32
N PRO A 176 22.16 16.98 -27.26
CA PRO A 176 23.25 17.91 -27.04
C PRO A 176 22.64 19.23 -26.54
N SER A 177 22.86 19.54 -25.26
CA SER A 177 22.45 20.80 -24.67
C SER A 177 23.39 21.85 -25.22
N THR A 178 23.08 22.35 -26.40
CA THR A 178 23.70 23.58 -26.93
C THR A 178 23.12 24.72 -26.10
N ILE A 179 23.74 24.97 -24.97
CA ILE A 179 23.54 26.22 -24.25
C ILE A 179 24.29 27.28 -25.08
N PRO A 180 23.62 28.26 -25.70
CA PRO A 180 24.34 29.38 -26.27
C PRO A 180 24.98 30.15 -25.10
N VAL A 181 26.31 30.07 -25.03
CA VAL A 181 27.11 30.93 -24.16
C VAL A 181 26.95 32.33 -24.71
N THR A 182 25.97 33.06 -24.20
CA THR A 182 25.93 34.53 -24.37
C THR A 182 27.06 35.11 -23.54
N GLN A 183 28.14 35.45 -24.22
CA GLN A 183 29.25 36.17 -23.69
C GLN A 183 28.77 37.54 -23.14
N PRO A 184 28.93 37.85 -21.86
CA PRO A 184 28.57 39.19 -21.36
C PRO A 184 29.51 40.22 -21.97
N ALA A 185 28.88 41.19 -22.64
CA ALA A 185 29.59 42.37 -23.19
C ALA A 185 30.47 43.04 -22.13
N SER A 186 31.72 43.24 -22.50
CA SER A 186 32.73 43.94 -21.71
C SER A 186 32.24 45.33 -21.34
N ARG A 187 32.14 45.63 -20.05
CA ARG A 187 31.81 46.94 -19.50
C ARG A 187 33.04 47.84 -19.59
N PRO A 188 32.96 49.06 -20.10
CA PRO A 188 34.13 49.97 -20.13
C PRO A 188 34.52 50.42 -18.74
N THR A 189 35.83 50.30 -18.49
CA THR A 189 36.54 50.77 -17.29
C THR A 189 36.52 52.30 -17.28
N THR A 190 35.83 52.89 -16.31
CA THR A 190 35.96 54.31 -15.99
C THR A 190 36.97 54.44 -14.84
N ALA A 191 38.02 55.20 -15.08
CA ALA A 191 39.15 55.45 -14.17
C ALA A 191 38.72 56.26 -12.93
N PRO A 192 39.46 56.15 -11.80
CA PRO A 192 39.15 56.83 -10.56
C PRO A 192 39.62 58.26 -10.53
N ALA A 193 38.78 59.16 -10.04
CA ALA A 193 39.16 60.53 -9.66
C ALA A 193 39.73 60.56 -8.26
N THR A 194 40.94 61.08 -8.16
CA THR A 194 41.69 61.44 -6.99
C THR A 194 41.01 62.54 -6.20
N GLY A 195 40.84 62.37 -4.91
CA GLY A 195 40.41 63.41 -3.97
C GLY A 195 40.97 63.18 -2.59
N ALA A 196 42.06 63.86 -2.34
CA ALA A 196 42.71 63.99 -1.02
C ALA A 196 41.97 65.02 -0.15
N THR A 197 41.92 64.79 1.19
CA THR A 197 41.97 65.86 2.23
C THR A 197 41.98 65.19 3.61
N THR A 198 43.07 65.17 4.25
CA THR A 198 43.71 65.80 5.41
C THR A 198 42.92 65.99 6.70
N GLY A 199 43.29 65.24 7.76
CA GLY A 199 43.66 65.63 9.12
C GLY A 199 42.51 65.87 10.13
N PRO A 200 42.88 66.16 11.44
CA PRO A 200 43.68 65.33 12.35
C PRO A 200 43.00 65.08 13.72
N ALA A 201 43.58 64.18 14.46
CA ALA A 201 43.78 64.09 15.93
C ALA A 201 42.83 64.73 16.94
N ALA A 202 42.44 63.98 17.97
CA ALA A 202 42.73 64.22 19.39
C ALA A 202 42.06 63.14 20.29
N GLN A 203 42.94 62.57 21.13
CA GLN A 203 42.62 61.96 22.42
C GLN A 203 42.33 63.07 23.46
N PRO A 204 41.83 62.74 24.67
CA PRO A 204 42.37 61.72 25.58
C PRO A 204 41.37 60.57 25.91
#